data_e4f312a4603bd67c570f65c583d02ba7
#
_entry.id   e4f312a4603bd67c570f65c583d02ba7
#
_cell.length_a   1.000
_cell.length_b   1.000
_cell.length_c   1.000
_cell.angle_alpha   90.00
_cell.angle_beta   90.00
_cell.angle_gamma   90.00
#
_symmetry.space_group_name_H-M   'P 1'
#
loop_
_entity.id
_entity.type
_entity.pdbx_description
1 polymer ?
#
loop_
_entity_poly.entity_id
_entity_poly.type
_entity_poly.pdbx_seq_one_letter_code
_entity_poly.pdbx_strand_id
1 'polypeptide(L)'
;MMGRLPFLLASLVLAMLGQTWPALAEQPAEHPAECRVAENLIEPIFPLPHVAQALAAKKLHVLVLGAGSSRLPGASGTADAYPARLQHALAAALPGVEVKVTADVKAKRGAAEMAMALPAALAATKPALVVWQTGTVDAMQAIDPDQFSQALGRGINTARSEGADVVFINPQYSPRTESMIALGTYAENMRWVALQQEVPVFDRFSIMKLWADLGTFDLYSATKKLDMAERVHDCIGRLLADLVIEAAKPSEPHAEGGR
;
A
#
# COMPACT_ATOMS: atom_id res chain seq x y z
N MET A 1 70.56 -59.51 -23.87
CA MET A 1 70.55 -58.85 -22.50
C MET A 1 69.47 -57.78 -22.52
N MET A 2 68.40 -58.02 -21.80
CA MET A 2 67.17 -57.28 -21.85
C MET A 2 67.18 -56.16 -20.78
N GLY A 3 67.07 -54.92 -21.17
CA GLY A 3 66.94 -53.77 -20.27
C GLY A 3 65.48 -53.36 -20.15
N ARG A 4 64.95 -53.42 -18.95
CA ARG A 4 63.57 -53.03 -18.61
C ARG A 4 63.50 -51.50 -18.39
N LEU A 5 62.60 -50.81 -19.09
CA LEU A 5 62.18 -49.43 -18.81
C LEU A 5 61.08 -49.45 -17.76
N PRO A 6 61.04 -48.55 -16.78
CA PRO A 6 59.92 -48.38 -15.89
C PRO A 6 58.95 -47.36 -16.48
N PHE A 7 57.66 -47.73 -16.49
CA PHE A 7 56.53 -46.86 -16.76
C PHE A 7 56.27 -45.92 -15.56
N LEU A 8 56.35 -44.59 -15.79
CA LEU A 8 55.88 -43.56 -14.87
C LEU A 8 54.41 -43.25 -15.17
N LEU A 9 53.54 -43.65 -14.24
CA LEU A 9 52.12 -43.26 -14.22
C LEU A 9 52.02 -41.85 -13.65
N ALA A 10 51.72 -40.91 -14.52
CA ALA A 10 51.35 -39.53 -14.14
C ALA A 10 49.86 -39.49 -13.81
N SER A 11 49.52 -39.36 -12.52
CA SER A 11 48.14 -39.16 -12.06
C SER A 11 47.73 -37.71 -12.29
N LEU A 12 46.83 -37.52 -13.21
CA LEU A 12 46.22 -36.21 -13.49
C LEU A 12 45.05 -35.96 -12.47
N VAL A 13 45.30 -35.11 -11.46
CA VAL A 13 44.23 -34.65 -10.54
C VAL A 13 43.47 -33.54 -11.19
N LEU A 14 42.24 -33.83 -11.66
CA LEU A 14 41.32 -32.87 -12.23
C LEU A 14 40.67 -32.10 -11.09
N ALA A 15 41.13 -30.87 -10.81
CA ALA A 15 40.49 -29.94 -9.87
C ALA A 15 39.19 -29.40 -10.48
N MET A 16 38.05 -29.89 -10.03
CA MET A 16 36.72 -29.32 -10.30
C MET A 16 36.59 -28.00 -9.55
N LEU A 17 36.85 -26.89 -10.26
CA LEU A 17 36.50 -25.54 -9.81
C LEU A 17 34.96 -25.41 -9.83
N GLY A 18 34.31 -25.54 -8.69
CA GLY A 18 32.91 -25.24 -8.52
C GLY A 18 32.65 -23.77 -8.76
N GLN A 19 32.11 -23.43 -9.93
CA GLN A 19 31.60 -22.10 -10.22
C GLN A 19 30.30 -21.90 -9.44
N THR A 20 30.39 -21.20 -8.31
CA THR A 20 29.20 -20.66 -7.63
C THR A 20 28.68 -19.50 -8.48
N TRP A 21 27.63 -19.72 -9.24
CA TRP A 21 26.88 -18.62 -9.83
C TRP A 21 26.28 -17.78 -8.71
N PRO A 22 26.44 -16.43 -8.76
CA PRO A 22 25.71 -15.57 -7.83
C PRO A 22 24.22 -15.81 -8.06
N ALA A 23 23.49 -16.10 -6.98
CA ALA A 23 22.04 -16.10 -7.01
C ALA A 23 21.59 -14.75 -7.56
N LEU A 24 20.91 -14.75 -8.70
CA LEU A 24 20.25 -13.56 -9.22
C LEU A 24 19.29 -13.12 -8.10
N ALA A 25 19.57 -11.98 -7.49
CA ALA A 25 18.62 -11.32 -6.63
C ALA A 25 17.35 -11.12 -7.45
N GLU A 26 16.25 -11.74 -7.00
CA GLU A 26 14.95 -11.64 -7.63
C GLU A 26 14.56 -10.15 -7.61
N GLN A 27 14.59 -9.51 -8.79
CA GLN A 27 14.20 -8.11 -8.91
C GLN A 27 12.73 -8.01 -8.51
N PRO A 28 12.35 -6.97 -7.72
CA PRO A 28 10.95 -6.73 -7.40
C PRO A 28 10.12 -6.76 -8.69
N ALA A 29 8.98 -7.45 -8.67
CA ALA A 29 8.13 -7.59 -9.84
C ALA A 29 7.79 -6.19 -10.39
N GLU A 30 8.27 -5.89 -11.59
CA GLU A 30 8.04 -4.59 -12.21
C GLU A 30 6.52 -4.38 -12.41
N HIS A 31 6.00 -3.25 -11.95
CA HIS A 31 4.58 -2.93 -12.12
C HIS A 31 4.20 -2.81 -13.59
N PRO A 32 2.93 -3.12 -13.95
CA PRO A 32 2.42 -2.79 -15.27
C PRO A 32 2.71 -1.33 -15.61
N ALA A 33 3.07 -1.05 -16.87
CA ALA A 33 3.47 0.29 -17.30
C ALA A 33 2.41 1.37 -16.95
N GLU A 34 1.12 1.00 -16.97
CA GLU A 34 0.01 1.86 -16.62
C GLU A 34 -0.08 2.20 -15.12
N CYS A 35 0.55 1.41 -14.24
CA CYS A 35 0.59 1.68 -12.81
C CYS A 35 1.74 2.60 -12.40
N ARG A 36 2.64 2.95 -13.32
CA ARG A 36 3.80 3.78 -13.01
C ARG A 36 3.37 5.18 -12.59
N VAL A 37 3.98 5.65 -11.51
CA VAL A 37 3.81 7.01 -10.97
C VAL A 37 5.18 7.57 -10.58
N ALA A 38 5.26 8.86 -10.33
CA ALA A 38 6.47 9.46 -9.78
C ALA A 38 6.72 8.92 -8.36
N GLU A 39 7.97 8.59 -8.03
CA GLU A 39 8.36 7.97 -6.75
C GLU A 39 7.86 8.78 -5.55
N ASN A 40 7.94 10.11 -5.60
CA ASN A 40 7.48 10.99 -4.52
C ASN A 40 5.98 10.89 -4.21
N LEU A 41 5.16 10.24 -5.05
CA LEU A 41 3.74 10.00 -4.77
C LEU A 41 3.48 8.74 -3.94
N ILE A 42 4.47 7.86 -3.83
CA ILE A 42 4.39 6.60 -3.09
C ILE A 42 5.49 6.47 -2.03
N GLU A 43 6.42 7.41 -1.96
CA GLU A 43 7.46 7.44 -0.93
C GLU A 43 6.84 7.80 0.43
N PRO A 44 6.94 6.93 1.45
CA PRO A 44 6.38 7.22 2.76
C PRO A 44 7.26 8.21 3.51
N ILE A 45 6.64 9.27 4.07
CA ILE A 45 7.34 10.25 4.91
C ILE A 45 7.54 9.74 6.34
N PHE A 46 6.64 8.87 6.81
CA PHE A 46 6.63 8.37 8.19
C PHE A 46 6.69 6.85 8.24
N PRO A 47 7.37 6.26 9.25
CA PRO A 47 7.51 4.81 9.38
C PRO A 47 6.25 4.14 9.93
N LEU A 48 6.17 2.81 9.72
CA LEU A 48 5.13 1.92 10.22
C LEU A 48 5.75 0.87 11.18
N PRO A 49 6.04 1.23 12.45
CA PRO A 49 6.77 0.37 13.37
C PRO A 49 6.03 -0.91 13.76
N HIS A 50 4.68 -0.88 13.89
CA HIS A 50 3.89 -2.09 14.19
C HIS A 50 3.83 -3.03 12.98
N VAL A 51 3.81 -2.49 11.76
CA VAL A 51 3.97 -3.29 10.53
C VAL A 51 5.35 -3.95 10.51
N ALA A 52 6.43 -3.20 10.79
CA ALA A 52 7.79 -3.75 10.85
C ALA A 52 7.89 -4.93 11.85
N GLN A 53 7.29 -4.79 13.04
CA GLN A 53 7.22 -5.85 14.05
C GLN A 53 6.42 -7.07 13.55
N ALA A 54 5.27 -6.83 12.88
CA ALA A 54 4.45 -7.88 12.30
C ALA A 54 5.18 -8.66 11.20
N LEU A 55 5.97 -7.97 10.35
CA LEU A 55 6.81 -8.58 9.32
C LEU A 55 7.92 -9.44 9.94
N ALA A 56 8.58 -8.96 11.00
CA ALA A 56 9.57 -9.73 11.74
C ALA A 56 8.95 -11.01 12.37
N ALA A 57 7.70 -10.92 12.84
CA ALA A 57 6.91 -12.05 13.33
C ALA A 57 6.32 -12.93 12.22
N LYS A 58 6.57 -12.61 10.94
CA LYS A 58 6.05 -13.30 9.75
C LYS A 58 4.53 -13.40 9.68
N LYS A 59 3.82 -12.42 10.25
CA LYS A 59 2.37 -12.39 10.27
C LYS A 59 1.87 -10.95 10.21
N LEU A 60 1.34 -10.54 9.06
CA LEU A 60 0.79 -9.21 8.83
C LEU A 60 -0.73 -9.27 8.69
N HIS A 61 -1.44 -8.69 9.62
CA HIS A 61 -2.88 -8.45 9.49
C HIS A 61 -3.15 -6.96 9.24
N VAL A 62 -3.86 -6.67 8.15
CA VAL A 62 -4.27 -5.33 7.73
C VAL A 62 -5.79 -5.22 7.82
N LEU A 63 -6.28 -4.17 8.44
CA LEU A 63 -7.68 -3.77 8.39
C LEU A 63 -7.85 -2.63 7.37
N VAL A 64 -8.62 -2.84 6.31
CA VAL A 64 -9.04 -1.78 5.41
C VAL A 64 -10.39 -1.22 5.88
N LEU A 65 -10.39 0.02 6.31
CA LEU A 65 -11.58 0.77 6.69
C LEU A 65 -11.96 1.72 5.56
N GLY A 66 -13.15 1.55 4.96
CA GLY A 66 -13.47 2.28 3.75
C GLY A 66 -14.94 2.54 3.47
N ALA A 67 -15.18 3.33 2.43
CA ALA A 67 -16.50 3.65 1.89
C ALA A 67 -16.74 2.97 0.53
N GLY A 68 -17.76 3.42 -0.21
CA GLY A 68 -18.15 2.83 -1.49
C GLY A 68 -17.04 2.75 -2.53
N SER A 69 -16.09 3.69 -2.53
CA SER A 69 -14.94 3.70 -3.43
C SER A 69 -13.80 2.72 -3.06
N SER A 70 -13.99 1.91 -2.01
CA SER A 70 -13.11 0.79 -1.66
C SER A 70 -13.61 -0.55 -2.19
N ARG A 71 -14.63 -0.55 -3.02
CA ARG A 71 -15.20 -1.75 -3.67
C ARG A 71 -15.62 -1.44 -5.10
N LEU A 72 -15.71 -2.47 -5.91
CA LEU A 72 -16.30 -2.40 -7.24
C LEU A 72 -17.73 -2.97 -7.21
N PRO A 73 -18.61 -2.58 -8.16
CA PRO A 73 -19.91 -3.19 -8.31
C PRO A 73 -19.81 -4.62 -8.88
N GLY A 74 -20.89 -5.38 -8.76
CA GLY A 74 -20.98 -6.75 -9.29
C GLY A 74 -20.57 -7.84 -8.30
N ALA A 75 -20.69 -9.09 -8.74
CA ALA A 75 -20.45 -10.27 -7.89
C ALA A 75 -18.96 -10.41 -7.50
N SER A 76 -18.04 -10.08 -8.40
CA SER A 76 -16.59 -10.08 -8.15
C SER A 76 -16.08 -8.79 -7.52
N GLY A 77 -16.93 -7.79 -7.32
CA GLY A 77 -16.54 -6.44 -6.97
C GLY A 77 -15.71 -6.30 -5.68
N THR A 78 -15.78 -7.29 -4.78
CA THR A 78 -14.90 -7.33 -3.60
C THR A 78 -13.53 -7.94 -3.94
N ALA A 79 -13.49 -8.98 -4.76
CA ALA A 79 -12.26 -9.67 -5.14
C ALA A 79 -11.39 -8.82 -6.08
N ASP A 80 -12.01 -7.99 -6.92
CA ASP A 80 -11.32 -7.14 -7.88
C ASP A 80 -11.01 -5.73 -7.34
N ALA A 81 -11.50 -5.41 -6.14
CA ALA A 81 -11.22 -4.12 -5.48
C ALA A 81 -9.82 -4.08 -4.85
N TYR A 82 -9.30 -2.86 -4.68
CA TYR A 82 -7.94 -2.64 -4.15
C TYR A 82 -7.63 -3.33 -2.82
N PRO A 83 -8.55 -3.56 -1.87
CA PRO A 83 -8.20 -4.30 -0.65
C PRO A 83 -7.75 -5.75 -0.91
N ALA A 84 -8.42 -6.45 -1.84
CA ALA A 84 -8.00 -7.79 -2.26
C ALA A 84 -6.70 -7.76 -3.08
N ARG A 85 -6.56 -6.75 -3.97
CA ARG A 85 -5.31 -6.53 -4.74
C ARG A 85 -4.13 -6.21 -3.82
N LEU A 86 -4.33 -5.42 -2.76
CA LEU A 86 -3.34 -5.18 -1.71
C LEU A 86 -2.89 -6.49 -1.05
N GLN A 87 -3.84 -7.36 -0.67
CA GLN A 87 -3.48 -8.65 -0.09
C GLN A 87 -2.60 -9.48 -1.04
N HIS A 88 -2.98 -9.55 -2.31
CA HIS A 88 -2.22 -10.29 -3.31
C HIS A 88 -0.82 -9.70 -3.52
N ALA A 89 -0.72 -8.38 -3.62
CA ALA A 89 0.56 -7.69 -3.81
C ALA A 89 1.49 -7.86 -2.60
N LEU A 90 0.99 -7.68 -1.38
CA LEU A 90 1.76 -7.90 -0.16
C LEU A 90 2.20 -9.37 -0.02
N ALA A 91 1.32 -10.33 -0.30
CA ALA A 91 1.67 -11.76 -0.22
C ALA A 91 2.74 -12.15 -1.25
N ALA A 92 2.68 -11.57 -2.45
CA ALA A 92 3.68 -11.80 -3.50
C ALA A 92 5.04 -11.17 -3.15
N ALA A 93 5.05 -9.96 -2.58
CA ALA A 93 6.28 -9.25 -2.23
C ALA A 93 6.92 -9.70 -0.91
N LEU A 94 6.19 -10.43 -0.06
CA LEU A 94 6.63 -10.84 1.28
C LEU A 94 6.61 -12.38 1.42
N PRO A 95 7.48 -13.09 0.69
CA PRO A 95 7.51 -14.56 0.77
C PRO A 95 7.80 -15.04 2.20
N GLY A 96 7.01 -15.99 2.68
CA GLY A 96 7.13 -16.54 4.04
C GLY A 96 6.45 -15.71 5.15
N VAL A 97 5.74 -14.63 4.80
CA VAL A 97 4.87 -13.88 5.71
C VAL A 97 3.40 -14.28 5.46
N GLU A 98 2.70 -14.64 6.53
CA GLU A 98 1.24 -14.83 6.47
C GLU A 98 0.56 -13.44 6.37
N VAL A 99 0.03 -13.10 5.20
CA VAL A 99 -0.65 -11.84 4.96
C VAL A 99 -2.16 -12.03 4.96
N LYS A 100 -2.88 -11.26 5.78
CA LYS A 100 -4.33 -11.21 5.80
C LYS A 100 -4.82 -9.77 5.72
N VAL A 101 -5.73 -9.49 4.78
CA VAL A 101 -6.41 -8.20 4.68
C VAL A 101 -7.89 -8.40 4.96
N THR A 102 -8.39 -7.72 5.98
CA THR A 102 -9.82 -7.69 6.31
C THR A 102 -10.39 -6.34 5.89
N ALA A 103 -11.47 -6.34 5.11
CA ALA A 103 -12.09 -5.11 4.63
C ALA A 103 -13.44 -4.85 5.35
N ASP A 104 -13.51 -3.76 6.12
CA ASP A 104 -14.77 -3.19 6.64
C ASP A 104 -15.18 -2.00 5.76
N VAL A 105 -15.87 -2.30 4.66
CA VAL A 105 -16.30 -1.33 3.67
C VAL A 105 -17.82 -1.16 3.71
N LYS A 106 -18.26 0.06 4.04
CA LYS A 106 -19.70 0.43 4.07
C LYS A 106 -19.94 1.66 3.22
N ALA A 107 -20.91 1.56 2.29
CA ALA A 107 -21.31 2.70 1.48
C ALA A 107 -21.81 3.86 2.35
N LYS A 108 -21.57 5.08 1.88
CA LYS A 108 -22.04 6.34 2.52
C LYS A 108 -21.49 6.60 3.92
N ARG A 109 -20.51 5.86 4.41
CA ARG A 109 -19.90 6.05 5.72
C ARG A 109 -18.80 7.11 5.64
N GLY A 110 -18.92 8.20 6.40
CA GLY A 110 -17.92 9.26 6.55
C GLY A 110 -16.90 8.97 7.65
N ALA A 111 -15.90 9.87 7.79
CA ALA A 111 -14.79 9.71 8.74
C ALA A 111 -15.26 9.57 10.20
N ALA A 112 -16.24 10.36 10.62
CA ALA A 112 -16.75 10.31 11.99
C ALA A 112 -17.36 8.95 12.35
N GLU A 113 -18.18 8.38 11.45
CA GLU A 113 -18.77 7.05 11.65
C GLU A 113 -17.70 5.95 11.61
N MET A 114 -16.69 6.10 10.77
CA MET A 114 -15.55 5.16 10.71
C MET A 114 -14.77 5.20 12.02
N ALA A 115 -14.45 6.39 12.55
CA ALA A 115 -13.77 6.55 13.83
C ALA A 115 -14.55 5.94 15.00
N MET A 116 -15.87 6.08 15.00
CA MET A 116 -16.74 5.46 16.03
C MET A 116 -16.79 3.93 15.94
N ALA A 117 -16.71 3.37 14.73
CA ALA A 117 -16.74 1.92 14.52
C ALA A 117 -15.38 1.25 14.76
N LEU A 118 -14.29 2.02 14.72
CA LEU A 118 -12.93 1.53 14.74
C LEU A 118 -12.58 0.68 15.98
N PRO A 119 -12.95 1.03 17.22
CA PRO A 119 -12.64 0.20 18.40
C PRO A 119 -13.14 -1.24 18.28
N ALA A 120 -14.38 -1.41 17.83
CA ALA A 120 -14.95 -2.75 17.64
C ALA A 120 -14.25 -3.54 16.53
N ALA A 121 -13.87 -2.87 15.44
CA ALA A 121 -13.14 -3.48 14.34
C ALA A 121 -11.71 -3.90 14.76
N LEU A 122 -11.00 -3.08 15.54
CA LEU A 122 -9.69 -3.38 16.09
C LEU A 122 -9.73 -4.57 17.05
N ALA A 123 -10.70 -4.58 17.96
CA ALA A 123 -10.89 -5.69 18.91
C ALA A 123 -11.16 -7.03 18.21
N ALA A 124 -11.94 -7.01 17.13
CA ALA A 124 -12.28 -8.19 16.34
C ALA A 124 -11.14 -8.71 15.47
N THR A 125 -10.28 -7.83 14.96
CA THR A 125 -9.29 -8.19 13.94
C THR A 125 -7.85 -8.15 14.43
N LYS A 126 -7.54 -7.34 15.44
CA LYS A 126 -6.19 -7.12 15.99
C LYS A 126 -5.15 -6.90 14.88
N PRO A 127 -5.32 -5.90 14.02
CA PRO A 127 -4.44 -5.65 12.90
C PRO A 127 -3.17 -4.94 13.37
N ALA A 128 -2.06 -5.12 12.65
CA ALA A 128 -0.87 -4.29 12.79
C ALA A 128 -0.98 -2.97 12.02
N LEU A 129 -1.90 -2.91 11.04
CA LEU A 129 -2.12 -1.75 10.17
C LEU A 129 -3.62 -1.51 9.92
N VAL A 130 -4.03 -0.26 10.06
CA VAL A 130 -5.30 0.25 9.55
C VAL A 130 -5.04 1.06 8.29
N VAL A 131 -5.50 0.57 7.15
CA VAL A 131 -5.59 1.35 5.91
C VAL A 131 -6.94 2.04 5.90
N TRP A 132 -6.95 3.37 6.05
CA TRP A 132 -8.17 4.13 6.24
C TRP A 132 -8.48 5.02 5.03
N GLN A 133 -9.44 4.59 4.22
CA GLN A 133 -9.92 5.35 3.06
C GLN A 133 -11.17 6.15 3.42
N THR A 134 -11.09 7.48 3.34
CA THR A 134 -12.20 8.39 3.66
C THR A 134 -12.13 9.72 2.89
N GLY A 135 -12.98 10.67 3.23
CA GLY A 135 -13.01 12.03 2.69
C GLY A 135 -13.98 12.22 1.53
N THR A 136 -14.27 11.21 0.71
CA THR A 136 -15.22 11.35 -0.42
C THR A 136 -16.66 11.56 0.06
N VAL A 137 -17.11 10.80 1.06
CA VAL A 137 -18.45 10.92 1.62
C VAL A 137 -18.57 12.22 2.39
N ASP A 138 -17.53 12.58 3.14
CA ASP A 138 -17.45 13.81 3.91
C ASP A 138 -17.57 15.05 2.98
N ALA A 139 -16.87 15.03 1.84
CA ALA A 139 -16.98 16.05 0.79
C ALA A 139 -18.40 16.11 0.19
N MET A 140 -19.01 14.97 -0.12
CA MET A 140 -20.36 14.90 -0.66
C MET A 140 -21.41 15.45 0.31
N GLN A 141 -21.20 15.32 1.61
CA GLN A 141 -22.07 15.80 2.67
C GLN A 141 -21.70 17.19 3.16
N ALA A 142 -20.67 17.81 2.58
CA ALA A 142 -20.13 19.11 2.98
C ALA A 142 -19.85 19.17 4.49
N ILE A 143 -19.30 18.09 5.05
CA ILE A 143 -18.90 18.04 6.46
C ILE A 143 -17.84 19.11 6.70
N ASP A 144 -18.01 19.86 7.78
CA ASP A 144 -17.05 20.89 8.17
C ASP A 144 -15.61 20.33 8.25
N PRO A 145 -14.61 20.97 7.63
CA PRO A 145 -13.24 20.46 7.59
C PRO A 145 -12.60 20.26 8.97
N ASP A 146 -12.97 21.07 9.97
CA ASP A 146 -12.45 20.91 11.34
C ASP A 146 -13.06 19.67 12.01
N GLN A 147 -14.35 19.41 11.80
CA GLN A 147 -15.01 18.20 12.28
C GLN A 147 -14.42 16.95 11.61
N PHE A 148 -14.13 17.04 10.31
CA PHE A 148 -13.46 15.97 9.57
C PHE A 148 -12.05 15.70 10.14
N SER A 149 -11.24 16.74 10.35
CA SER A 149 -9.90 16.64 10.96
C SER A 149 -9.94 16.01 12.35
N GLN A 150 -10.90 16.44 13.18
CA GLN A 150 -11.10 15.87 14.53
C GLN A 150 -11.46 14.39 14.47
N ALA A 151 -12.27 13.97 13.49
CA ALA A 151 -12.62 12.56 13.33
C ALA A 151 -11.38 11.74 12.94
N LEU A 152 -10.52 12.23 12.04
CA LEU A 152 -9.27 11.60 11.68
C LEU A 152 -8.33 11.46 12.89
N GLY A 153 -8.13 12.54 13.65
CA GLY A 153 -7.30 12.52 14.87
C GLY A 153 -7.79 11.52 15.91
N ARG A 154 -9.11 11.45 16.15
CA ARG A 154 -9.68 10.43 17.07
C ARG A 154 -9.38 9.01 16.61
N GLY A 155 -9.55 8.72 15.32
CA GLY A 155 -9.29 7.40 14.78
C GLY A 155 -7.81 7.00 14.84
N ILE A 156 -6.89 7.93 14.53
CA ILE A 156 -5.44 7.70 14.67
C ILE A 156 -5.11 7.33 16.12
N ASN A 157 -5.58 8.13 17.10
CA ASN A 157 -5.32 7.88 18.51
C ASN A 157 -5.87 6.52 18.95
N THR A 158 -7.07 6.16 18.49
CA THR A 158 -7.67 4.85 18.76
C THR A 158 -6.84 3.71 18.18
N ALA A 159 -6.41 3.80 16.92
CA ALA A 159 -5.58 2.76 16.30
C ALA A 159 -4.25 2.59 17.05
N ARG A 160 -3.58 3.69 17.37
CA ARG A 160 -2.29 3.67 18.09
C ARG A 160 -2.41 3.09 19.50
N SER A 161 -3.48 3.42 20.24
CA SER A 161 -3.70 2.86 21.58
C SER A 161 -3.94 1.34 21.58
N GLU A 162 -4.36 0.79 20.46
CA GLU A 162 -4.56 -0.65 20.24
C GLU A 162 -3.37 -1.32 19.52
N GLY A 163 -2.23 -0.61 19.35
CA GLY A 163 -1.00 -1.14 18.77
C GLY A 163 -1.07 -1.33 17.24
N ALA A 164 -1.83 -0.49 16.54
CA ALA A 164 -1.90 -0.51 15.07
C ALA A 164 -1.37 0.79 14.47
N ASP A 165 -0.58 0.67 13.41
CA ASP A 165 -0.22 1.79 12.54
C ASP A 165 -1.44 2.22 11.70
N VAL A 166 -1.37 3.43 11.15
CA VAL A 166 -2.38 3.97 10.24
C VAL A 166 -1.73 4.41 8.94
N VAL A 167 -2.34 4.07 7.82
CA VAL A 167 -2.08 4.69 6.50
C VAL A 167 -3.39 5.27 6.00
N PHE A 168 -3.39 6.54 5.65
CA PHE A 168 -4.55 7.15 5.00
C PHE A 168 -4.56 6.88 3.50
N ILE A 169 -5.75 6.66 2.94
CA ILE A 169 -6.03 6.79 1.51
C ILE A 169 -6.99 7.95 1.35
N ASN A 170 -6.56 9.03 0.73
CA ASN A 170 -7.38 10.21 0.48
C ASN A 170 -8.42 9.98 -0.64
N PRO A 171 -9.34 10.93 -0.90
CA PRO A 171 -10.43 10.78 -1.87
C PRO A 171 -9.94 10.32 -3.25
N GLN A 172 -10.76 9.53 -3.93
CA GLN A 172 -10.50 9.25 -5.33
C GLN A 172 -10.76 10.49 -6.18
N TYR A 173 -9.90 10.73 -7.18
CA TYR A 173 -10.08 11.79 -8.15
C TYR A 173 -10.84 11.30 -9.37
N SER A 174 -11.74 12.13 -9.89
CA SER A 174 -12.14 12.13 -11.30
C SER A 174 -12.49 13.56 -11.69
N PRO A 175 -12.20 14.01 -12.92
CA PRO A 175 -12.47 15.38 -13.36
C PRO A 175 -13.94 15.77 -13.17
N ARG A 176 -14.85 14.83 -13.45
CA ARG A 176 -16.29 15.05 -13.29
C ARG A 176 -16.70 15.23 -11.84
N THR A 177 -16.16 14.43 -10.94
CA THR A 177 -16.54 14.52 -9.52
C THR A 177 -15.96 15.78 -8.91
N GLU A 178 -14.70 16.12 -9.23
CA GLU A 178 -14.04 17.34 -8.73
C GLU A 178 -14.75 18.61 -9.17
N SER A 179 -15.36 18.63 -10.36
CA SER A 179 -16.14 19.78 -10.82
C SER A 179 -17.47 20.01 -10.07
N MET A 180 -17.92 19.01 -9.32
CA MET A 180 -19.19 19.06 -8.58
C MET A 180 -19.00 19.09 -7.06
N ILE A 181 -17.90 18.58 -6.55
CA ILE A 181 -17.65 18.36 -5.12
C ILE A 181 -16.20 18.75 -4.83
N ALA A 182 -15.96 19.51 -3.78
CA ALA A 182 -14.62 19.97 -3.37
C ALA A 182 -13.75 18.84 -2.78
N LEU A 183 -13.49 17.78 -3.55
CA LEU A 183 -12.67 16.64 -3.11
C LEU A 183 -11.24 17.05 -2.75
N GLY A 184 -10.66 17.99 -3.51
CA GLY A 184 -9.32 18.50 -3.27
C GLY A 184 -9.15 19.11 -1.88
N THR A 185 -10.15 19.81 -1.37
CA THR A 185 -10.15 20.36 0.00
C THR A 185 -10.00 19.27 1.06
N TYR A 186 -10.72 18.16 0.92
CA TYR A 186 -10.62 17.05 1.88
C TYR A 186 -9.34 16.23 1.69
N ALA A 187 -8.84 16.10 0.47
CA ALA A 187 -7.54 15.49 0.22
C ALA A 187 -6.41 16.29 0.89
N GLU A 188 -6.43 17.62 0.77
CA GLU A 188 -5.46 18.53 1.39
C GLU A 188 -5.55 18.48 2.92
N ASN A 189 -6.77 18.51 3.45
CA ASN A 189 -6.99 18.41 4.88
C ASN A 189 -6.46 17.09 5.46
N MET A 190 -6.63 15.97 4.73
CA MET A 190 -6.06 14.69 5.14
C MET A 190 -4.53 14.71 5.14
N ARG A 191 -3.87 15.31 4.13
CA ARG A 191 -2.41 15.47 4.11
C ARG A 191 -1.93 16.29 5.29
N TRP A 192 -2.63 17.38 5.61
CA TRP A 192 -2.30 18.24 6.75
C TRP A 192 -2.41 17.49 8.09
N VAL A 193 -3.51 16.80 8.34
CA VAL A 193 -3.68 15.98 9.55
C VAL A 193 -2.63 14.87 9.62
N ALA A 194 -2.36 14.22 8.50
CA ALA A 194 -1.35 13.17 8.41
C ALA A 194 0.05 13.68 8.76
N LEU A 195 0.43 14.85 8.24
CA LEU A 195 1.70 15.48 8.56
C LEU A 195 1.83 15.81 10.05
N GLN A 196 0.78 16.39 10.65
CA GLN A 196 0.77 16.73 12.08
C GLN A 196 0.77 15.51 12.99
N GLN A 197 0.20 14.41 12.53
CA GLN A 197 0.06 13.18 13.29
C GLN A 197 1.09 12.11 12.92
N GLU A 198 2.06 12.44 12.07
CA GLU A 198 3.09 11.50 11.60
C GLU A 198 2.50 10.17 11.06
N VAL A 199 1.53 10.30 10.14
CA VAL A 199 0.83 9.19 9.49
C VAL A 199 1.12 9.21 8.00
N PRO A 200 1.57 8.11 7.37
CA PRO A 200 1.72 8.05 5.93
C PRO A 200 0.38 8.24 5.20
N VAL A 201 0.44 8.90 4.05
CA VAL A 201 -0.69 9.06 3.13
C VAL A 201 -0.38 8.38 1.81
N PHE A 202 -1.23 7.44 1.41
CA PHE A 202 -1.30 7.03 0.02
C PHE A 202 -2.15 8.06 -0.74
N ASP A 203 -1.48 8.95 -1.48
CA ASP A 203 -2.12 10.08 -2.15
C ASP A 203 -2.84 9.66 -3.43
N ARG A 204 -3.93 8.90 -3.25
CA ARG A 204 -4.76 8.43 -4.36
C ARG A 204 -5.31 9.56 -5.22
N PHE A 205 -5.62 10.71 -4.62
CA PHE A 205 -6.12 11.88 -5.34
C PHE A 205 -5.11 12.37 -6.36
N SER A 206 -3.86 12.61 -5.94
CA SER A 206 -2.78 13.05 -6.84
C SER A 206 -2.39 12.00 -7.87
N ILE A 207 -2.32 10.72 -7.47
CA ILE A 207 -2.04 9.60 -8.37
C ILE A 207 -3.09 9.53 -9.48
N MET A 208 -4.37 9.53 -9.12
CA MET A 208 -5.44 9.44 -10.11
C MET A 208 -5.55 10.71 -10.98
N LYS A 209 -5.23 11.88 -10.41
CA LYS A 209 -5.13 13.12 -11.17
C LYS A 209 -4.02 13.03 -12.22
N LEU A 210 -2.83 12.56 -11.85
CA LEU A 210 -1.73 12.33 -12.76
C LEU A 210 -2.13 11.37 -13.89
N TRP A 211 -2.78 10.24 -13.58
CA TRP A 211 -3.26 9.29 -14.59
C TRP A 211 -4.26 9.91 -15.56
N ALA A 212 -5.16 10.76 -15.06
CA ALA A 212 -6.12 11.49 -15.91
C ALA A 212 -5.42 12.52 -16.82
N ASP A 213 -4.48 13.29 -16.25
CA ASP A 213 -3.73 14.34 -16.98
C ASP A 213 -2.83 13.74 -18.08
N LEU A 214 -2.25 12.56 -17.83
CA LEU A 214 -1.44 11.82 -18.81
C LEU A 214 -2.26 10.97 -19.80
N GLY A 215 -3.58 10.85 -19.57
CA GLY A 215 -4.43 9.97 -20.38
C GLY A 215 -4.19 8.47 -20.16
N THR A 216 -3.53 8.08 -19.07
CA THR A 216 -3.29 6.68 -18.72
C THR A 216 -4.61 5.92 -18.49
N PHE A 217 -5.55 6.57 -17.79
CA PHE A 217 -6.92 6.11 -17.59
C PHE A 217 -7.91 7.22 -17.92
N ASP A 218 -8.96 6.91 -18.69
CA ASP A 218 -10.07 7.83 -18.93
C ASP A 218 -10.98 7.90 -17.70
N LEU A 219 -10.59 8.74 -16.73
CA LEU A 219 -11.37 8.96 -15.49
C LEU A 219 -12.52 9.96 -15.66
N TYR A 220 -12.69 10.53 -16.84
CA TYR A 220 -13.77 11.47 -17.16
C TYR A 220 -15.05 10.76 -17.61
N SER A 221 -14.91 9.77 -18.47
CA SER A 221 -16.03 9.07 -19.09
C SER A 221 -16.72 8.13 -18.11
N ALA A 222 -18.04 8.28 -18.00
CA ALA A 222 -18.86 7.29 -17.30
C ALA A 222 -18.90 6.00 -18.15
N THR A 223 -18.04 5.05 -17.86
CA THR A 223 -18.06 3.75 -18.54
C THR A 223 -18.95 2.76 -17.79
N LYS A 224 -19.69 1.95 -18.54
CA LYS A 224 -20.40 0.77 -18.00
C LYS A 224 -19.48 -0.45 -17.89
N LYS A 225 -18.29 -0.38 -18.51
CA LYS A 225 -17.26 -1.43 -18.44
C LYS A 225 -16.47 -1.30 -17.16
N LEU A 226 -16.33 -2.37 -16.43
CA LEU A 226 -15.62 -2.41 -15.17
C LEU A 226 -14.11 -2.65 -15.34
N ASP A 227 -13.67 -3.10 -16.50
CA ASP A 227 -12.28 -3.43 -16.82
C ASP A 227 -11.28 -2.31 -16.50
N MET A 228 -11.62 -1.07 -16.82
CA MET A 228 -10.77 0.07 -16.46
C MET A 228 -10.74 0.29 -14.93
N ALA A 229 -11.88 0.20 -14.26
CA ALA A 229 -11.94 0.36 -12.81
C ALA A 229 -11.16 -0.76 -12.09
N GLU A 230 -11.22 -1.99 -12.59
CA GLU A 230 -10.46 -3.14 -12.09
C GLU A 230 -8.95 -2.90 -12.22
N ARG A 231 -8.47 -2.38 -13.38
CA ARG A 231 -7.06 -2.03 -13.58
C ARG A 231 -6.61 -0.88 -12.65
N VAL A 232 -7.43 0.16 -12.48
CA VAL A 232 -7.15 1.24 -11.52
C VAL A 232 -7.04 0.69 -10.10
N HIS A 233 -7.95 -0.21 -9.69
CA HIS A 233 -7.89 -0.83 -8.37
C HIS A 233 -6.69 -1.78 -8.22
N ASP A 234 -6.27 -2.48 -9.28
CA ASP A 234 -5.04 -3.29 -9.27
C ASP A 234 -3.81 -2.41 -9.05
N CYS A 235 -3.68 -1.31 -9.80
CA CYS A 235 -2.60 -0.36 -9.61
C CYS A 235 -2.58 0.24 -8.19
N ILE A 236 -3.74 0.64 -7.65
CA ILE A 236 -3.84 1.16 -6.28
C ILE A 236 -3.38 0.10 -5.27
N GLY A 237 -3.80 -1.15 -5.42
CA GLY A 237 -3.40 -2.23 -4.51
C GLY A 237 -1.90 -2.48 -4.50
N ARG A 238 -1.25 -2.47 -5.67
CA ARG A 238 0.20 -2.65 -5.83
C ARG A 238 0.99 -1.49 -5.25
N LEU A 239 0.69 -0.27 -5.67
CA LEU A 239 1.39 0.93 -5.19
C LEU A 239 1.23 1.15 -3.68
N LEU A 240 0.05 0.81 -3.13
CA LEU A 240 -0.17 0.83 -1.68
C LEU A 240 0.66 -0.25 -0.96
N ALA A 241 0.85 -1.43 -1.57
CA ALA A 241 1.72 -2.45 -1.01
C ALA A 241 3.17 -1.97 -0.95
N ASP A 242 3.66 -1.29 -1.99
CA ASP A 242 5.01 -0.73 -2.00
C ASP A 242 5.20 0.32 -0.90
N LEU A 243 4.24 1.26 -0.76
CA LEU A 243 4.28 2.24 0.31
C LEU A 243 4.34 1.59 1.70
N VAL A 244 3.51 0.55 1.94
CA VAL A 244 3.47 -0.16 3.23
C VAL A 244 4.78 -0.88 3.50
N ILE A 245 5.35 -1.56 2.50
CA ILE A 245 6.62 -2.28 2.62
C ILE A 245 7.77 -1.30 2.86
N GLU A 246 7.81 -0.19 2.11
CA GLU A 246 8.85 0.83 2.25
C GLU A 246 8.80 1.50 3.62
N ALA A 247 7.61 1.89 4.09
CA ALA A 247 7.41 2.49 5.40
C ALA A 247 7.73 1.55 6.59
N ALA A 248 7.73 0.25 6.36
CA ALA A 248 8.08 -0.75 7.36
C ALA A 248 9.58 -1.06 7.43
N LYS A 249 10.39 -0.53 6.51
CA LYS A 249 11.84 -0.68 6.57
C LYS A 249 12.41 0.09 7.78
N PRO A 250 13.49 -0.42 8.41
CA PRO A 250 14.20 0.37 9.42
C PRO A 250 14.65 1.70 8.82
N SER A 251 14.35 2.81 9.49
CA SER A 251 14.90 4.11 9.09
C SER A 251 16.43 4.01 9.14
N GLU A 252 17.10 4.28 8.03
CA GLU A 252 18.54 4.46 8.08
C GLU A 252 18.83 5.64 9.02
N PRO A 253 19.75 5.49 9.99
CA PRO A 253 20.12 6.62 10.84
C PRO A 253 20.65 7.71 9.90
N HIS A 254 19.99 8.86 9.88
CA HIS A 254 20.55 10.03 9.22
C HIS A 254 21.96 10.22 9.78
N ALA A 255 22.98 10.02 8.94
CA ALA A 255 24.34 10.38 9.30
C ALA A 255 24.31 11.87 9.65
N GLU A 256 24.31 12.16 10.95
CA GLU A 256 24.51 13.54 11.41
C GLU A 256 25.80 14.02 10.79
N GLY A 257 25.66 14.91 9.79
CA GLY A 257 26.79 15.56 9.16
C GLY A 257 27.60 16.28 10.24
N GLY A 258 28.73 15.68 10.58
CA GLY A 258 29.70 16.28 11.47
C GLY A 258 30.04 17.68 10.97
N ARG A 259 29.77 18.67 11.81
CA ARG A 259 30.32 20.01 11.68
C ARG A 259 31.71 20.06 12.35
#